data_462efe7234870ec7d8eb3ee8e6ef5c8e
#
_entry.id   462efe7234870ec7d8eb3ee8e6ef5c8e
#
_cell.length_a   1.000
_cell.length_b   1.000
_cell.length_c   1.000
_cell.angle_alpha   90.00
_cell.angle_beta   90.00
_cell.angle_gamma   90.00
#
_symmetry.space_group_name_H-M   'P 1'
#
loop_
_entity.id
_entity.type
_entity.pdbx_description
1 polymer ?
#
loop_
_entity_poly.entity_id
_entity_poly.type
_entity_poly.pdbx_seq_one_letter_code
_entity_poly.pdbx_strand_id
1 'polypeptide(L)'
;MRGDDAALAAAVGAAPGALIAFRPGAASDLARAVGLQPGLEPAPHATDAPVDAVRIAGDGLACNAVVLGVPPDRLRWTSAAPLVEVDVDGRAWFAGSATTVVIANGQFLRGADLIPRGHPGDGRLEVQVYELRRRERRAMRRRLAVGAHVPHPRIRSRTARRVEVRAPHDWALEVDGVRGEPVRTLVGEVVPAAFRLLV
;
A
#
# COMPACT_ATOMS: atom_id res chain seq x y z
N MET A 1 14.96 7.92 -13.84
CA MET A 1 13.67 8.68 -13.94
C MET A 1 13.40 9.49 -12.68
N ARG A 2 12.50 10.46 -12.73
CA ARG A 2 12.11 11.29 -11.57
C ARG A 2 10.60 11.21 -11.35
N GLY A 3 10.13 11.12 -10.09
CA GLY A 3 8.69 11.10 -9.79
C GLY A 3 8.34 10.64 -8.38
N ASP A 4 7.09 10.26 -8.22
CA ASP A 4 6.49 9.61 -7.06
C ASP A 4 6.24 8.11 -7.34
N ASP A 5 5.57 7.44 -6.42
CA ASP A 5 5.30 6.00 -6.54
C ASP A 5 4.40 5.68 -7.74
N ALA A 6 3.43 6.54 -8.06
CA ALA A 6 2.55 6.35 -9.22
C ALA A 6 3.32 6.49 -10.55
N ALA A 7 4.24 7.46 -10.65
CA ALA A 7 5.11 7.61 -11.82
C ALA A 7 6.05 6.40 -11.96
N LEU A 8 6.55 5.88 -10.84
CA LEU A 8 7.36 4.66 -10.83
C LEU A 8 6.55 3.45 -11.28
N ALA A 9 5.33 3.28 -10.79
CA ALA A 9 4.44 2.19 -11.19
C ALA A 9 4.14 2.20 -12.69
N ALA A 10 3.90 3.39 -13.27
CA ALA A 10 3.71 3.54 -14.70
C ALA A 10 4.96 3.14 -15.51
N ALA A 11 6.16 3.52 -15.04
CA ALA A 11 7.41 3.12 -15.68
C ALA A 11 7.67 1.62 -15.62
N VAL A 12 7.39 0.99 -14.47
CA VAL A 12 7.50 -0.47 -14.28
C VAL A 12 6.50 -1.21 -15.16
N GLY A 13 5.26 -0.72 -15.28
CA GLY A 13 4.25 -1.28 -16.17
C GLY A 13 4.67 -1.23 -17.65
N ALA A 14 5.36 -0.17 -18.07
CA ALA A 14 5.88 -0.03 -19.43
C ALA A 14 7.11 -0.91 -19.71
N ALA A 15 7.91 -1.24 -18.69
CA ALA A 15 9.15 -2.01 -18.82
C ALA A 15 9.34 -2.96 -17.59
N PRO A 16 8.59 -4.07 -17.55
CA PRO A 16 8.71 -5.02 -16.45
C PRO A 16 10.14 -5.60 -16.35
N GLY A 17 10.62 -5.77 -15.11
CA GLY A 17 11.97 -6.27 -14.84
C GLY A 17 13.09 -5.25 -15.05
N ALA A 18 12.80 -4.02 -15.43
CA ALA A 18 13.82 -3.00 -15.72
C ALA A 18 14.62 -2.63 -14.47
N LEU A 19 15.91 -2.32 -14.69
CA LEU A 19 16.74 -1.62 -13.71
C LEU A 19 16.48 -0.13 -13.81
N ILE A 20 16.02 0.47 -12.73
CA ILE A 20 15.59 1.86 -12.69
C ILE A 20 16.51 2.69 -11.78
N ALA A 21 17.18 3.68 -12.37
CA ALA A 21 17.78 4.78 -11.61
C ALA A 21 16.67 5.77 -11.26
N PHE A 22 16.24 5.78 -10.01
CA PHE A 22 15.11 6.57 -9.54
C PHE A 22 15.57 7.76 -8.71
N ARG A 23 15.14 8.96 -9.10
CA ARG A 23 15.27 10.19 -8.34
C ARG A 23 13.92 10.52 -7.73
N PRO A 24 13.67 10.15 -6.47
CA PRO A 24 12.36 10.26 -5.87
C PRO A 24 11.97 11.71 -5.59
N GLY A 25 10.68 12.00 -5.78
CA GLY A 25 10.06 13.18 -5.19
C GLY A 25 9.86 13.05 -3.69
N ALA A 26 9.53 14.14 -3.01
CA ALA A 26 9.28 14.13 -1.56
C ALA A 26 8.09 13.25 -1.14
N ALA A 27 7.19 12.94 -2.06
CA ALA A 27 5.99 12.14 -1.84
C ALA A 27 6.17 10.64 -2.11
N SER A 28 7.37 10.17 -2.51
CA SER A 28 7.61 8.75 -2.75
C SER A 28 7.82 8.01 -1.43
N ASP A 29 6.80 7.25 -1.03
CA ASP A 29 6.82 6.43 0.17
C ASP A 29 7.64 5.14 -0.03
N LEU A 30 7.60 4.56 -1.24
CA LEU A 30 8.44 3.41 -1.60
C LEU A 30 9.93 3.76 -1.53
N ALA A 31 10.32 4.91 -2.11
CA ALA A 31 11.71 5.36 -2.04
C ALA A 31 12.20 5.50 -0.60
N ARG A 32 11.34 6.02 0.29
CA ARG A 32 11.62 6.09 1.73
C ARG A 32 11.82 4.70 2.33
N ALA A 33 11.00 3.71 1.93
CA ALA A 33 11.08 2.34 2.44
C ALA A 33 12.39 1.64 2.04
N VAL A 34 12.95 1.97 0.87
CA VAL A 34 14.25 1.44 0.40
C VAL A 34 15.43 2.36 0.71
N GLY A 35 15.25 3.42 1.50
CA GLY A 35 16.33 4.30 1.95
C GLY A 35 16.77 5.37 0.96
N LEU A 36 16.08 5.56 -0.15
CA LEU A 36 16.38 6.62 -1.12
C LEU A 36 15.96 7.99 -0.59
N GLN A 37 16.81 8.99 -0.78
CA GLN A 37 16.54 10.35 -0.32
C GLN A 37 15.86 11.19 -1.42
N PRO A 38 14.83 11.99 -1.07
CA PRO A 38 14.14 12.84 -2.03
C PRO A 38 15.10 13.79 -2.76
N GLY A 39 14.94 13.86 -4.07
CA GLY A 39 15.69 14.77 -4.94
C GLY A 39 17.13 14.36 -5.26
N LEU A 40 17.66 13.35 -4.61
CA LEU A 40 19.00 12.82 -4.91
C LEU A 40 18.95 11.74 -5.99
N GLU A 41 20.00 11.65 -6.76
CA GLU A 41 20.25 10.54 -7.68
C GLU A 41 20.96 9.41 -6.92
N PRO A 42 20.81 8.14 -7.37
CA PRO A 42 21.58 7.04 -6.80
C PRO A 42 23.09 7.35 -6.80
N ALA A 43 23.75 6.93 -5.74
CA ALA A 43 25.20 7.12 -5.60
C ALA A 43 25.97 6.38 -6.71
N PRO A 44 27.20 6.80 -7.06
CA PRO A 44 28.04 6.10 -8.05
C PRO A 44 28.32 4.63 -7.73
N HIS A 45 28.18 4.25 -6.47
CA HIS A 45 28.36 2.88 -5.97
C HIS A 45 27.03 2.23 -5.53
N ALA A 46 25.88 2.75 -6.01
CA ALA A 46 24.58 2.18 -5.73
C ALA A 46 24.55 0.71 -6.16
N THR A 47 23.96 -0.10 -5.30
CA THR A 47 23.68 -1.51 -5.61
C THR A 47 22.26 -1.62 -6.12
N ASP A 48 21.98 -2.63 -6.89
CA ASP A 48 20.63 -2.88 -7.33
C ASP A 48 19.88 -3.78 -6.33
N ALA A 49 18.69 -3.38 -5.97
CA ALA A 49 17.79 -4.13 -5.12
C ALA A 49 16.54 -4.56 -5.89
N PRO A 50 16.14 -5.85 -5.80
CA PRO A 50 14.86 -6.29 -6.35
C PRO A 50 13.72 -5.68 -5.53
N VAL A 51 12.70 -5.21 -6.22
CA VAL A 51 11.50 -4.61 -5.63
C VAL A 51 10.27 -5.30 -6.18
N ASP A 52 9.37 -5.67 -5.29
CA ASP A 52 8.09 -6.25 -5.64
C ASP A 52 7.09 -5.17 -6.07
N ALA A 53 5.98 -5.59 -6.63
CA ALA A 53 4.84 -4.71 -6.92
C ALA A 53 3.53 -5.43 -6.61
N VAL A 54 2.45 -4.68 -6.54
CA VAL A 54 1.09 -5.21 -6.42
C VAL A 54 0.44 -5.15 -7.80
N ARG A 55 0.16 -6.30 -8.40
CA ARG A 55 -0.69 -6.38 -9.58
C ARG A 55 -2.14 -6.25 -9.15
N ILE A 56 -2.87 -5.35 -9.79
CA ILE A 56 -4.30 -5.16 -9.60
C ILE A 56 -5.02 -5.72 -10.83
N ALA A 57 -6.14 -6.41 -10.64
CA ALA A 57 -6.93 -6.92 -11.76
C ALA A 57 -7.27 -5.80 -12.75
N GLY A 58 -7.11 -6.08 -14.07
CA GLY A 58 -7.30 -5.11 -15.14
C GLY A 58 -6.02 -4.37 -15.56
N ASP A 59 -4.84 -5.01 -15.43
CA ASP A 59 -3.52 -4.51 -15.83
C ASP A 59 -2.97 -3.33 -15.02
N GLY A 60 -3.59 -3.02 -13.88
CA GLY A 60 -3.06 -2.02 -12.96
C GLY A 60 -1.86 -2.56 -12.17
N LEU A 61 -0.91 -1.67 -11.87
CA LEU A 61 0.23 -1.95 -11.02
C LEU A 61 0.34 -0.87 -9.94
N ALA A 62 0.64 -1.28 -8.70
CA ALA A 62 1.04 -0.39 -7.62
C ALA A 62 2.43 -0.78 -7.14
N CYS A 63 3.31 0.18 -6.94
CA CYS A 63 4.65 -0.07 -6.40
C CYS A 63 4.66 -0.05 -4.87
N ASN A 64 3.79 0.74 -4.25
CA ASN A 64 3.78 0.94 -2.80
C ASN A 64 2.52 0.43 -2.11
N ALA A 65 1.34 1.00 -2.41
CA ALA A 65 0.13 0.62 -1.69
C ALA A 65 -1.17 0.85 -2.47
N VAL A 66 -2.14 -0.02 -2.20
CA VAL A 66 -3.53 0.09 -2.62
C VAL A 66 -4.41 0.26 -1.39
N VAL A 67 -5.26 1.27 -1.40
CA VAL A 67 -6.17 1.59 -0.29
C VAL A 67 -7.61 1.56 -0.78
N LEU A 68 -8.43 0.73 -0.14
CA LEU A 68 -9.89 0.75 -0.34
C LEU A 68 -10.56 1.45 0.85
N GLY A 69 -11.52 2.30 0.54
CA GLY A 69 -12.24 3.12 1.51
C GLY A 69 -11.52 4.41 1.85
N VAL A 70 -11.60 4.82 3.11
CA VAL A 70 -10.97 6.07 3.57
C VAL A 70 -9.56 5.78 4.06
N PRO A 71 -8.52 6.41 3.48
CA PRO A 71 -7.15 6.22 3.95
C PRO A 71 -6.98 6.43 5.45
N PRO A 72 -6.15 5.63 6.15
CA PRO A 72 -6.05 5.64 7.61
C PRO A 72 -5.73 7.01 8.21
N ASP A 73 -4.87 7.78 7.55
CA ASP A 73 -4.49 9.16 7.95
C ASP A 73 -5.62 10.17 7.78
N ARG A 74 -6.63 9.87 6.93
CA ARG A 74 -7.79 10.74 6.63
C ARG A 74 -9.08 10.30 7.32
N LEU A 75 -9.05 9.27 8.16
CA LEU A 75 -10.23 8.78 8.86
C LEU A 75 -10.89 9.87 9.71
N ARG A 76 -12.21 10.03 9.54
CA ARG A 76 -13.05 10.98 10.29
C ARG A 76 -14.08 10.21 11.10
N TRP A 77 -14.69 10.86 12.06
CA TRP A 77 -15.84 10.34 12.81
C TRP A 77 -16.95 9.85 11.86
N THR A 78 -17.24 10.60 10.82
CA THR A 78 -18.29 10.34 9.83
C THR A 78 -17.91 9.35 8.72
N SER A 79 -16.66 8.88 8.66
CA SER A 79 -16.23 7.93 7.62
C SER A 79 -17.14 6.68 7.64
N ALA A 80 -17.62 6.28 6.46
CA ALA A 80 -18.42 5.07 6.31
C ALA A 80 -17.59 3.82 6.64
N ALA A 81 -18.25 2.78 7.09
CA ALA A 81 -17.68 1.47 7.36
C ALA A 81 -18.61 0.38 6.82
N PRO A 82 -18.60 0.11 5.52
CA PRO A 82 -19.43 -0.94 4.93
C PRO A 82 -19.03 -2.32 5.45
N LEU A 83 -19.90 -3.30 5.26
CA LEU A 83 -19.57 -4.71 5.43
C LEU A 83 -18.66 -5.10 4.25
N VAL A 84 -17.50 -5.65 4.55
CA VAL A 84 -16.55 -6.12 3.53
C VAL A 84 -16.09 -7.52 3.85
N GLU A 85 -15.73 -8.25 2.82
CA GLU A 85 -15.10 -9.56 2.92
C GLU A 85 -13.68 -9.46 2.37
N VAL A 86 -12.75 -10.10 3.04
CA VAL A 86 -11.35 -10.17 2.60
C VAL A 86 -10.89 -11.61 2.64
N ASP A 87 -10.49 -12.12 1.48
CA ASP A 87 -9.84 -13.41 1.35
C ASP A 87 -8.33 -13.19 1.20
N VAL A 88 -7.56 -14.02 1.87
CA VAL A 88 -6.10 -14.02 1.81
C VAL A 88 -5.63 -15.40 1.37
N ASP A 89 -4.88 -15.45 0.28
CA ASP A 89 -4.35 -16.68 -0.32
C ASP A 89 -5.43 -17.76 -0.52
N GLY A 90 -6.61 -17.33 -1.02
CA GLY A 90 -7.76 -18.17 -1.32
C GLY A 90 -8.56 -18.64 -0.09
N ARG A 91 -8.32 -18.06 1.07
CA ARG A 91 -9.05 -18.40 2.30
C ARG A 91 -9.73 -17.16 2.88
N ALA A 92 -10.97 -17.31 3.29
CA ALA A 92 -11.69 -16.27 4.03
C ALA A 92 -10.91 -15.91 5.30
N TRP A 93 -10.58 -14.64 5.44
CA TRP A 93 -9.81 -14.13 6.57
C TRP A 93 -10.56 -13.11 7.40
N PHE A 94 -11.34 -12.25 6.75
CA PHE A 94 -12.12 -11.22 7.42
C PHE A 94 -13.51 -11.10 6.77
N ALA A 95 -14.53 -10.95 7.60
CA ALA A 95 -15.86 -10.53 7.20
C ALA A 95 -16.42 -9.62 8.30
N GLY A 96 -16.73 -8.37 7.98
CA GLY A 96 -17.20 -7.39 8.96
C GLY A 96 -17.19 -5.96 8.45
N SER A 97 -17.55 -5.03 9.33
CA SER A 97 -17.53 -3.60 8.98
C SER A 97 -16.12 -3.04 9.07
N ALA A 98 -15.62 -2.47 7.99
CA ALA A 98 -14.33 -1.80 7.94
C ALA A 98 -14.41 -0.42 7.30
N THR A 99 -13.62 0.53 7.80
CA THR A 99 -13.46 1.85 7.20
C THR A 99 -12.44 1.85 6.07
N THR A 100 -11.51 0.91 6.14
CA THR A 100 -10.34 0.86 5.27
C THR A 100 -9.82 -0.57 5.15
N VAL A 101 -9.43 -0.94 3.95
CA VAL A 101 -8.52 -2.07 3.70
C VAL A 101 -7.29 -1.51 2.99
N VAL A 102 -6.12 -1.86 3.48
CA VAL A 102 -4.84 -1.53 2.85
C VAL A 102 -4.17 -2.81 2.37
N ILE A 103 -3.67 -2.80 1.14
CA ILE A 103 -2.79 -3.82 0.58
C ILE A 103 -1.50 -3.09 0.25
N ALA A 104 -0.42 -3.39 0.98
CA ALA A 104 0.83 -2.66 0.85
C ALA A 104 1.99 -3.58 0.48
N ASN A 105 2.86 -3.06 -0.36
CA ASN A 105 4.18 -3.60 -0.65
C ASN A 105 5.24 -2.91 0.22
N GLY A 106 5.10 -1.60 0.45
CA GLY A 106 6.02 -0.79 1.25
C GLY A 106 5.54 -0.51 2.67
N GLN A 107 6.43 0.12 3.45
CA GLN A 107 6.22 0.44 4.86
C GLN A 107 5.37 1.70 5.06
N PHE A 108 5.53 2.71 4.21
CA PHE A 108 4.99 4.04 4.43
C PHE A 108 3.75 4.33 3.59
N LEU A 109 2.88 5.20 4.10
CA LEU A 109 1.79 5.81 3.35
C LEU A 109 1.71 7.30 3.71
N ARG A 110 1.93 8.17 2.74
CA ARG A 110 2.02 9.63 2.91
C ARG A 110 2.95 10.03 4.07
N GLY A 111 4.12 9.38 4.12
CA GLY A 111 5.13 9.62 5.12
C GLY A 111 4.85 9.02 6.50
N ALA A 112 3.65 8.49 6.75
CA ALA A 112 3.33 7.80 7.99
C ALA A 112 3.83 6.34 7.91
N ASP A 113 4.41 5.84 8.99
CA ASP A 113 4.84 4.45 9.15
C ASP A 113 3.60 3.56 9.34
N LEU A 114 3.02 3.11 8.23
CA LEU A 114 1.77 2.36 8.20
C LEU A 114 1.99 0.89 8.54
N ILE A 115 3.06 0.31 8.03
CA ILE A 115 3.41 -1.10 8.18
C ILE A 115 4.85 -1.21 8.66
N PRO A 116 5.10 -1.10 9.98
CA PRO A 116 6.47 -1.00 10.53
C PRO A 116 7.42 -2.14 10.19
N ARG A 117 6.94 -3.21 9.58
CA ARG A 117 7.73 -4.38 9.14
C ARG A 117 7.56 -4.67 7.66
N GLY A 118 6.90 -3.80 6.90
CA GLY A 118 6.75 -3.94 5.46
C GLY A 118 8.10 -3.83 4.77
N HIS A 119 8.41 -4.77 3.89
CA HIS A 119 9.64 -4.77 3.10
C HIS A 119 9.31 -5.01 1.63
N PRO A 120 9.60 -4.06 0.73
CA PRO A 120 9.14 -4.11 -0.65
C PRO A 120 9.89 -5.10 -1.56
N GLY A 121 10.61 -6.06 -1.01
CA GLY A 121 11.38 -7.07 -1.77
C GLY A 121 11.37 -8.45 -1.09
N ASP A 122 10.38 -8.76 -0.26
CA ASP A 122 10.28 -10.05 0.44
C ASP A 122 9.33 -11.07 -0.23
N GLY A 123 8.76 -10.71 -1.39
CA GLY A 123 7.81 -11.52 -2.15
C GLY A 123 6.43 -11.63 -1.51
N ARG A 124 6.05 -10.67 -0.65
CA ARG A 124 4.79 -10.67 0.07
C ARG A 124 4.14 -9.30 0.07
N LEU A 125 2.83 -9.29 0.31
CA LEU A 125 2.03 -8.10 0.57
C LEU A 125 1.63 -8.07 2.03
N GLU A 126 1.55 -6.88 2.60
CA GLU A 126 0.94 -6.67 3.89
C GLU A 126 -0.51 -6.21 3.74
N VAL A 127 -1.42 -6.86 4.44
CA VAL A 127 -2.84 -6.52 4.42
C VAL A 127 -3.25 -6.01 5.79
N GLN A 128 -3.85 -4.83 5.83
CA GLN A 128 -4.44 -4.29 7.07
C GLN A 128 -5.92 -3.97 6.87
N VAL A 129 -6.75 -4.39 7.83
CA VAL A 129 -8.19 -4.08 7.89
C VAL A 129 -8.49 -3.26 9.13
N TYR A 130 -9.15 -2.11 8.95
CA TYR A 130 -9.45 -1.16 10.01
C TYR A 130 -10.93 -1.23 10.41
N GLU A 131 -11.22 -1.95 11.51
CA GLU A 131 -12.55 -2.12 12.13
C GLU A 131 -12.85 -1.02 13.20
N LEU A 132 -12.24 0.13 13.08
CA LEU A 132 -12.23 1.15 14.12
C LEU A 132 -13.62 1.71 14.42
N ARG A 133 -14.00 1.74 15.69
CA ARG A 133 -15.16 2.47 16.18
C ARG A 133 -14.95 3.98 15.97
N ARG A 134 -16.03 4.72 15.81
CA ARG A 134 -15.98 6.17 15.57
C ARG A 134 -15.06 6.91 16.55
N ARG A 135 -15.18 6.62 17.85
CA ARG A 135 -14.38 7.23 18.93
C ARG A 135 -12.88 6.92 18.87
N GLU A 136 -12.48 5.82 18.24
CA GLU A 136 -11.08 5.36 18.17
C GLU A 136 -10.30 6.01 17.02
N ARG A 137 -11.00 6.49 15.99
CA ARG A 137 -10.39 6.96 14.72
C ARG A 137 -9.45 8.14 14.90
N ARG A 138 -9.81 9.10 15.77
CA ARG A 138 -8.95 10.27 16.05
C ARG A 138 -7.67 9.88 16.79
N ALA A 139 -7.79 9.01 17.79
CA ALA A 139 -6.64 8.52 18.54
C ALA A 139 -5.72 7.68 17.66
N MET A 140 -6.30 6.81 16.81
CA MET A 140 -5.55 6.01 15.84
C MET A 140 -4.74 6.90 14.89
N ARG A 141 -5.33 7.95 14.28
CA ARG A 141 -4.59 8.87 13.40
C ARG A 141 -3.40 9.54 14.10
N ARG A 142 -3.55 9.94 15.37
CA ARG A 142 -2.44 10.50 16.15
C ARG A 142 -1.32 9.48 16.37
N ARG A 143 -1.67 8.22 16.63
CA ARG A 143 -0.71 7.13 16.78
C ARG A 143 -0.06 6.77 15.46
N LEU A 144 -0.81 6.79 14.36
CA LEU A 144 -0.28 6.55 13.02
C LEU A 144 0.82 7.56 12.65
N ALA A 145 0.64 8.83 12.98
CA ALA A 145 1.62 9.88 12.70
C ALA A 145 3.01 9.62 13.34
N VAL A 146 3.07 8.80 14.37
CA VAL A 146 4.32 8.42 15.09
C VAL A 146 4.60 6.92 15.02
N GLY A 147 3.99 6.19 14.08
CA GLY A 147 4.20 4.75 13.90
C GLY A 147 3.70 3.84 15.03
N ALA A 148 2.91 4.38 15.98
CA ALA A 148 2.47 3.66 17.19
C ALA A 148 1.00 3.22 17.15
N HIS A 149 0.43 3.06 15.95
CA HIS A 149 -0.98 2.66 15.78
C HIS A 149 -1.21 1.15 15.85
N VAL A 150 -0.19 0.36 15.67
CA VAL A 150 -0.21 -1.10 15.80
C VAL A 150 0.79 -1.57 16.88
N PRO A 151 0.51 -2.67 17.60
CA PRO A 151 -0.72 -3.48 17.51
C PRO A 151 -1.96 -2.77 18.07
N HIS A 152 -3.11 -3.00 17.43
CA HIS A 152 -4.40 -2.49 17.88
C HIS A 152 -5.48 -3.58 17.71
N PRO A 153 -6.37 -3.83 18.69
CA PRO A 153 -7.32 -4.93 18.64
C PRO A 153 -8.36 -4.83 17.51
N ARG A 154 -8.47 -3.64 16.88
CA ARG A 154 -9.36 -3.36 15.75
C ARG A 154 -8.62 -2.99 14.46
N ILE A 155 -7.36 -3.32 14.39
CA ILE A 155 -6.57 -3.29 13.16
C ILE A 155 -6.02 -4.70 13.00
N ARG A 156 -6.57 -5.43 12.04
CA ARG A 156 -6.08 -6.77 11.72
C ARG A 156 -4.99 -6.65 10.68
N SER A 157 -3.92 -7.40 10.85
CA SER A 157 -2.81 -7.43 9.91
C SER A 157 -2.47 -8.86 9.53
N ARG A 158 -2.13 -9.08 8.27
CA ARG A 158 -1.68 -10.37 7.76
C ARG A 158 -0.80 -10.18 6.51
N THR A 159 0.21 -11.03 6.36
CA THR A 159 0.97 -11.14 5.11
C THR A 159 0.24 -12.04 4.11
N ALA A 160 0.39 -11.76 2.82
CA ALA A 160 -0.30 -12.45 1.73
C ALA A 160 0.53 -12.48 0.46
N ARG A 161 0.20 -13.40 -0.45
CA ARG A 161 0.61 -13.32 -1.85
C ARG A 161 -0.53 -12.85 -2.76
N ARG A 162 -1.75 -13.15 -2.36
CA ARG A 162 -2.97 -12.75 -3.06
C ARG A 162 -4.01 -12.28 -2.04
N VAL A 163 -4.66 -11.19 -2.35
CA VAL A 163 -5.74 -10.61 -1.55
C VAL A 163 -6.93 -10.35 -2.46
N GLU A 164 -8.10 -10.76 -2.04
CA GLU A 164 -9.35 -10.40 -2.70
C GLU A 164 -10.25 -9.68 -1.70
N VAL A 165 -10.70 -8.49 -2.06
CA VAL A 165 -11.60 -7.65 -1.24
C VAL A 165 -12.90 -7.51 -1.97
N ARG A 166 -14.02 -7.79 -1.29
CA ARG A 166 -15.38 -7.60 -1.81
C ARG A 166 -16.16 -6.64 -0.91
N ALA A 167 -16.84 -5.69 -1.50
CA ALA A 167 -17.75 -4.75 -0.84
C ALA A 167 -19.15 -4.82 -1.46
N PRO A 168 -20.23 -4.50 -0.71
CA PRO A 168 -21.61 -4.59 -1.22
C PRO A 168 -21.93 -3.53 -2.26
N HIS A 169 -21.18 -2.44 -2.31
CA HIS A 169 -21.33 -1.34 -3.27
C HIS A 169 -19.94 -0.78 -3.62
N ASP A 170 -19.89 0.12 -4.60
CA ASP A 170 -18.66 0.75 -5.04
C ASP A 170 -17.98 1.45 -3.86
N TRP A 171 -16.71 1.13 -3.65
CA TRP A 171 -15.89 1.62 -2.57
C TRP A 171 -14.70 2.38 -3.11
N ALA A 172 -14.36 3.50 -2.49
CA ALA A 172 -13.29 4.35 -2.97
C ALA A 172 -11.98 3.58 -3.09
N LEU A 173 -11.25 3.81 -4.17
CA LEU A 173 -9.94 3.22 -4.45
C LEU A 173 -8.88 4.31 -4.54
N GLU A 174 -7.73 4.05 -3.95
CA GLU A 174 -6.51 4.83 -4.11
C GLU A 174 -5.33 3.89 -4.39
N VAL A 175 -4.55 4.17 -5.42
CA VAL A 175 -3.39 3.38 -5.84
C VAL A 175 -2.18 4.30 -5.84
N ASP A 176 -1.16 3.99 -5.04
CA ASP A 176 0.07 4.79 -4.90
C ASP A 176 -0.21 6.29 -4.66
N GLY A 177 -1.23 6.59 -3.83
CA GLY A 177 -1.65 7.95 -3.51
C GLY A 177 -2.56 8.62 -4.54
N VAL A 178 -2.78 8.01 -5.71
CA VAL A 178 -3.66 8.52 -6.77
C VAL A 178 -5.05 7.90 -6.63
N ARG A 179 -6.08 8.74 -6.68
CA ARG A 179 -7.46 8.29 -6.62
C ARG A 179 -7.85 7.61 -7.93
N GLY A 180 -8.31 6.37 -7.83
CA GLY A 180 -8.88 5.59 -8.93
C GLY A 180 -10.41 5.60 -8.94
N GLU A 181 -10.98 4.91 -9.93
CA GLU A 181 -12.42 4.64 -9.97
C GLU A 181 -12.84 3.73 -8.81
N PRO A 182 -13.98 3.99 -8.18
CA PRO A 182 -14.49 3.13 -7.10
C PRO A 182 -14.78 1.72 -7.61
N VAL A 183 -14.54 0.73 -6.76
CA VAL A 183 -14.70 -0.69 -7.10
C VAL A 183 -15.51 -1.45 -6.05
N ARG A 184 -16.22 -2.52 -6.47
CA ARG A 184 -16.88 -3.47 -5.56
C ARG A 184 -15.97 -4.63 -5.20
N THR A 185 -15.12 -5.01 -6.13
CA THR A 185 -14.19 -6.13 -5.95
C THR A 185 -12.82 -5.67 -6.41
N LEU A 186 -11.81 -6.00 -5.62
CA LEU A 186 -10.43 -5.77 -5.97
C LEU A 186 -9.62 -7.04 -5.68
N VAL A 187 -8.81 -7.42 -6.63
CA VAL A 187 -7.81 -8.50 -6.46
C VAL A 187 -6.43 -7.87 -6.57
N GLY A 188 -5.63 -8.05 -5.54
CA GLY A 188 -4.21 -7.67 -5.51
C GLY A 188 -3.33 -8.91 -5.40
N GLU A 189 -2.32 -9.03 -6.24
CA GLU A 189 -1.34 -10.11 -6.21
C GLU A 189 0.07 -9.54 -6.17
N VAL A 190 0.95 -10.15 -5.37
CA VAL A 190 2.37 -9.79 -5.41
C VAL A 190 2.97 -10.22 -6.74
N VAL A 191 3.76 -9.32 -7.34
CA VAL A 191 4.68 -9.61 -8.43
C VAL A 191 6.09 -9.54 -7.84
N PRO A 192 6.69 -10.66 -7.48
CA PRO A 192 8.02 -10.66 -6.88
C PRO A 192 9.06 -10.13 -7.87
N ALA A 193 10.00 -9.31 -7.39
CA ALA A 193 11.06 -8.72 -8.18
C ALA A 193 10.54 -8.08 -9.49
N ALA A 194 9.42 -7.37 -9.39
CA ALA A 194 8.77 -6.75 -10.55
C ALA A 194 9.70 -5.79 -11.31
N PHE A 195 10.66 -5.21 -10.61
CA PHE A 195 11.71 -4.36 -11.15
C PHE A 195 12.91 -4.32 -10.18
N ARG A 196 13.96 -3.59 -10.57
CA ARG A 196 15.17 -3.39 -9.75
C ARG A 196 15.41 -1.89 -9.57
N LEU A 197 15.72 -1.46 -8.36
CA LEU A 197 16.12 -0.09 -8.07
C LEU A 197 17.60 -0.01 -7.78
N LEU A 198 18.26 1.04 -8.24
CA LEU A 198 19.56 1.45 -7.74
C LEU A 198 19.37 2.16 -6.38
N VAL A 199 19.92 1.58 -5.32
CA VAL A 199 19.82 2.04 -3.93
C VAL A 199 21.19 2.21 -3.29
#